data_8defc050ec495ee0fb5659db4fffad9c
#
_entry.id   8defc050ec495ee0fb5659db4fffad9c
#
_cell.length_a   1.000
_cell.length_b   1.000
_cell.length_c   1.000
_cell.angle_alpha   90.00
_cell.angle_beta   90.00
_cell.angle_gamma   90.00
#
_symmetry.space_group_name_H-M   'P 1'
#
loop_
_entity.id
_entity.type
_entity.pdbx_description
1 polymer ?
#
loop_
_entity_poly.entity_id
_entity_poly.type
_entity_poly.pdbx_seq_one_letter_code
_entity_poly.pdbx_strand_id
1 'polypeptide(L)'
;MEAKHKAYLEELAAKVDAKLLEYVQVTPETRRQAQVMEAMRYSLEAGGKRIRPVLVLEFCRIFGGSEEQAIAAACAIEMVHTFSLIHDDLPEMDNDDYRRGKPSCHKAFGHAVALQAGDALLTEAFAVILRDPILEPEMKVELLQILTSATGAAGMVGGQIMDMANEKRSDVTLEEQEAMCAAKTGALIRGACRLGCTAGFAPKEQVALADQYGAKLGLAFQIVDDILDVTSTSEVLGKPVGSDEINQKTTYVSLLGMDEAVRLAERRTQQGVDALRLFGSDAGDL
;
A
#
# COMPACT_ATOMS: atom_id res chain seq x y z
N MET A 1 -4.76 -7.10 -19.49
CA MET A 1 -4.13 -5.77 -19.58
C MET A 1 -3.34 -5.71 -20.88
N GLU A 2 -3.53 -4.68 -21.70
CA GLU A 2 -2.75 -4.53 -22.93
C GLU A 2 -1.27 -4.34 -22.62
N ALA A 3 -0.39 -4.88 -23.48
CA ALA A 3 1.06 -4.83 -23.25
C ALA A 3 1.62 -3.42 -23.05
N LYS A 4 0.99 -2.42 -23.71
CA LYS A 4 1.34 -1.00 -23.59
C LYS A 4 1.07 -0.47 -22.17
N HIS A 5 -0.09 -0.76 -21.59
CA HIS A 5 -0.44 -0.31 -20.23
C HIS A 5 0.46 -0.98 -19.19
N LYS A 6 0.76 -2.26 -19.38
CA LYS A 6 1.71 -2.96 -18.49
C LYS A 6 3.09 -2.29 -18.50
N ALA A 7 3.64 -2.02 -19.69
CA ALA A 7 4.94 -1.36 -19.82
C ALA A 7 4.96 0.05 -19.19
N TYR A 8 3.88 0.80 -19.35
CA TYR A 8 3.73 2.11 -18.72
C TYR A 8 3.72 2.04 -17.19
N LEU A 9 2.94 1.13 -16.61
CA LEU A 9 2.93 0.93 -15.15
C LEU A 9 4.30 0.48 -14.62
N GLU A 10 5.00 -0.38 -15.35
CA GLU A 10 6.37 -0.82 -15.01
C GLU A 10 7.37 0.35 -15.07
N GLU A 11 7.22 1.28 -16.02
CA GLU A 11 8.03 2.51 -16.10
C GLU A 11 7.82 3.39 -14.86
N LEU A 12 6.56 3.66 -14.48
CA LEU A 12 6.24 4.45 -13.28
C LEU A 12 6.78 3.78 -12.01
N ALA A 13 6.62 2.47 -11.88
CA ALA A 13 7.15 1.71 -10.76
C ALA A 13 8.67 1.81 -10.66
N ALA A 14 9.39 1.71 -11.80
CA ALA A 14 10.85 1.83 -11.84
C ALA A 14 11.35 3.23 -11.41
N LYS A 15 10.63 4.30 -11.77
CA LYS A 15 10.94 5.66 -11.32
C LYS A 15 10.80 5.80 -9.81
N VAL A 16 9.72 5.23 -9.25
CA VAL A 16 9.51 5.21 -7.79
C VAL A 16 10.60 4.41 -7.09
N ASP A 17 10.96 3.23 -7.62
CA ASP A 17 12.02 2.40 -7.04
C ASP A 17 13.37 3.13 -7.01
N ALA A 18 13.74 3.79 -8.10
CA ALA A 18 14.97 4.57 -8.15
C ALA A 18 14.97 5.69 -7.10
N LYS A 19 13.85 6.40 -6.95
CA LYS A 19 13.73 7.49 -5.98
C LYS A 19 13.69 7.02 -4.53
N LEU A 20 13.02 5.91 -4.25
CA LEU A 20 13.05 5.25 -2.93
C LEU A 20 14.48 4.92 -2.49
N LEU A 21 15.27 4.34 -3.40
CA LEU A 21 16.66 3.96 -3.11
C LEU A 21 17.58 5.17 -2.95
N GLU A 22 17.28 6.30 -3.60
CA GLU A 22 17.97 7.57 -3.39
C GLU A 22 17.75 8.09 -1.96
N TYR A 23 16.52 8.01 -1.43
CA TYR A 23 16.20 8.47 -0.07
C TYR A 23 16.87 7.64 1.04
N VAL A 24 17.10 6.35 0.81
CA VAL A 24 17.66 5.43 1.82
C VAL A 24 19.13 5.07 1.55
N GLN A 25 19.89 5.99 0.97
CA GLN A 25 21.33 5.79 0.75
C GLN A 25 22.14 5.93 2.04
N VAL A 26 23.13 5.06 2.21
CA VAL A 26 24.15 5.24 3.25
C VAL A 26 25.09 6.37 2.81
N THR A 27 25.10 7.45 3.57
CA THR A 27 25.99 8.60 3.37
C THR A 27 27.12 8.59 4.40
N PRO A 28 28.17 9.42 4.25
CA PRO A 28 29.19 9.57 5.28
C PRO A 28 28.61 9.91 6.67
N GLU A 29 27.55 10.72 6.71
CA GLU A 29 26.86 11.14 7.94
C GLU A 29 26.09 9.98 8.58
N THR A 30 25.50 9.09 7.79
CA THR A 30 24.71 7.93 8.25
C THR A 30 25.50 6.63 8.32
N ARG A 31 26.82 6.66 8.09
CA ARG A 31 27.67 5.45 8.05
C ARG A 31 27.61 4.62 9.33
N ARG A 32 27.43 5.26 10.48
CA ARG A 32 27.31 4.55 11.77
C ARG A 32 25.97 3.85 11.94
N GLN A 33 24.94 4.27 11.21
CA GLN A 33 23.61 3.70 11.16
C GLN A 33 23.41 2.80 9.92
N ALA A 34 24.51 2.42 9.23
CA ALA A 34 24.44 1.68 7.96
C ALA A 34 23.55 0.43 8.05
N GLN A 35 23.59 -0.30 9.16
CA GLN A 35 22.82 -1.53 9.32
C GLN A 35 21.30 -1.31 9.20
N VAL A 36 20.74 -0.24 9.78
CA VAL A 36 19.32 0.05 9.64
C VAL A 36 18.99 0.54 8.23
N MET A 37 19.88 1.36 7.63
CA MET A 37 19.71 1.83 6.25
C MET A 37 19.75 0.66 5.24
N GLU A 38 20.63 -0.32 5.44
CA GLU A 38 20.72 -1.54 4.63
C GLU A 38 19.46 -2.40 4.77
N ALA A 39 18.90 -2.53 5.97
CA ALA A 39 17.66 -3.27 6.22
C ALA A 39 16.44 -2.57 5.59
N MET A 40 16.34 -1.23 5.67
CA MET A 40 15.33 -0.44 4.97
C MET A 40 15.43 -0.67 3.45
N ARG A 41 16.63 -0.51 2.90
CA ARG A 41 16.92 -0.70 1.50
C ARG A 41 16.58 -2.11 1.01
N TYR A 42 17.01 -3.13 1.76
CA TYR A 42 16.71 -4.54 1.47
C TYR A 42 15.22 -4.80 1.28
N SER A 43 14.39 -4.23 2.17
CA SER A 43 12.94 -4.42 2.14
C SER A 43 12.29 -3.66 0.96
N LEU A 44 12.78 -2.47 0.63
CA LEU A 44 12.34 -1.73 -0.55
C LEU A 44 12.73 -2.43 -1.86
N GLU A 45 13.95 -2.98 -1.93
CA GLU A 45 14.47 -3.74 -3.08
C GLU A 45 13.83 -5.14 -3.25
N ALA A 46 13.01 -5.58 -2.30
CA ALA A 46 12.23 -6.80 -2.48
C ALA A 46 11.19 -6.67 -3.62
N GLY A 47 10.98 -5.47 -4.14
CA GLY A 47 10.10 -5.19 -5.26
C GLY A 47 8.63 -5.09 -4.87
N GLY A 48 7.74 -5.35 -5.82
CA GLY A 48 6.29 -5.31 -5.65
C GLY A 48 5.61 -4.63 -6.84
N LYS A 49 4.27 -4.65 -6.86
CA LYS A 49 3.47 -4.07 -7.94
C LYS A 49 3.43 -2.53 -7.92
N ARG A 50 3.89 -1.90 -6.85
CA ARG A 50 3.90 -0.42 -6.65
C ARG A 50 2.56 0.25 -6.97
N ILE A 51 1.45 -0.40 -6.68
CA ILE A 51 0.10 0.12 -6.99
C ILE A 51 -0.15 1.46 -6.30
N ARG A 52 0.18 1.59 -5.01
CA ARG A 52 -0.07 2.82 -4.23
C ARG A 52 0.70 4.02 -4.78
N PRO A 53 2.02 3.96 -4.97
CA PRO A 53 2.75 5.07 -5.59
C PRO A 53 2.30 5.39 -7.02
N VAL A 54 1.97 4.38 -7.83
CA VAL A 54 1.43 4.60 -9.19
C VAL A 54 0.11 5.35 -9.13
N LEU A 55 -0.79 5.02 -8.20
CA LEU A 55 -2.03 5.77 -8.00
C LEU A 55 -1.74 7.25 -7.63
N VAL A 56 -0.73 7.52 -6.79
CA VAL A 56 -0.35 8.92 -6.47
C VAL A 56 0.07 9.66 -7.74
N LEU A 57 0.94 9.07 -8.55
CA LEU A 57 1.44 9.70 -9.78
C LEU A 57 0.31 9.93 -10.78
N GLU A 58 -0.55 8.93 -11.01
CA GLU A 58 -1.64 9.01 -11.98
C GLU A 58 -2.72 10.01 -11.56
N PHE A 59 -3.15 10.01 -10.30
CA PHE A 59 -4.10 11.01 -9.85
C PHE A 59 -3.53 12.44 -9.90
N CYS A 60 -2.22 12.62 -9.68
CA CYS A 60 -1.57 13.92 -9.89
C CYS A 60 -1.61 14.32 -11.37
N ARG A 61 -1.28 13.40 -12.27
CA ARG A 61 -1.29 13.62 -13.74
C ARG A 61 -2.67 14.02 -14.27
N ILE A 62 -3.74 13.33 -13.82
CA ILE A 62 -5.13 13.64 -14.23
C ILE A 62 -5.50 15.11 -13.98
N PHE A 63 -4.98 15.71 -12.92
CA PHE A 63 -5.23 17.11 -12.59
C PHE A 63 -4.16 18.08 -13.13
N GLY A 64 -3.30 17.61 -14.03
CA GLY A 64 -2.28 18.43 -14.70
C GLY A 64 -1.05 18.71 -13.85
N GLY A 65 -0.89 18.05 -12.71
CA GLY A 65 0.33 18.12 -11.90
C GLY A 65 1.48 17.36 -12.53
N SER A 66 2.71 17.72 -12.17
CA SER A 66 3.92 17.06 -12.65
C SER A 66 4.31 15.86 -11.76
N GLU A 67 5.09 14.96 -12.34
CA GLU A 67 5.65 13.81 -11.61
C GLU A 67 6.51 14.26 -10.42
N GLU A 68 7.28 15.35 -10.59
CA GLU A 68 8.14 15.92 -9.55
C GLU A 68 7.33 16.41 -8.34
N GLN A 69 6.11 16.89 -8.54
CA GLN A 69 5.22 17.31 -7.44
C GLN A 69 4.66 16.14 -6.64
N ALA A 70 4.54 14.96 -7.25
CA ALA A 70 3.91 13.79 -6.64
C ALA A 70 4.92 12.77 -6.11
N ILE A 71 6.16 12.74 -6.62
CA ILE A 71 7.10 11.64 -6.37
C ILE A 71 7.45 11.47 -4.90
N ALA A 72 7.58 12.57 -4.13
CA ALA A 72 7.83 12.48 -2.70
C ALA A 72 6.68 11.80 -1.94
N ALA A 73 5.43 12.15 -2.28
CA ALA A 73 4.24 11.54 -1.69
C ALA A 73 4.06 10.06 -2.13
N ALA A 74 4.41 9.75 -3.39
CA ALA A 74 4.41 8.39 -3.91
C ALA A 74 5.43 7.50 -3.19
N CYS A 75 6.63 8.01 -2.95
CA CYS A 75 7.65 7.32 -2.15
C CYS A 75 7.22 7.18 -0.69
N ALA A 76 6.65 8.23 -0.10
CA ALA A 76 6.22 8.23 1.29
C ALA A 76 5.19 7.13 1.58
N ILE A 77 4.16 6.98 0.73
CA ILE A 77 3.14 5.95 0.94
C ILE A 77 3.67 4.54 0.72
N GLU A 78 4.68 4.35 -0.15
CA GLU A 78 5.32 3.05 -0.31
C GLU A 78 6.27 2.73 0.84
N MET A 79 6.93 3.73 1.44
CA MET A 79 7.70 3.57 2.69
C MET A 79 6.79 3.13 3.83
N VAL A 80 5.62 3.77 3.98
CA VAL A 80 4.58 3.36 4.95
C VAL A 80 4.11 1.92 4.69
N HIS A 81 3.85 1.57 3.44
CA HIS A 81 3.47 0.20 3.11
C HIS A 81 4.59 -0.80 3.41
N THR A 82 5.85 -0.46 3.10
CA THR A 82 6.99 -1.34 3.35
C THR A 82 7.25 -1.51 4.85
N PHE A 83 7.13 -0.44 5.65
CA PHE A 83 7.21 -0.55 7.10
C PHE A 83 6.17 -1.54 7.65
N SER A 84 4.92 -1.46 7.17
CA SER A 84 3.87 -2.38 7.64
C SER A 84 4.20 -3.84 7.33
N LEU A 85 4.75 -4.12 6.14
CA LEU A 85 5.17 -5.48 5.78
C LEU A 85 6.33 -5.99 6.64
N ILE A 86 7.31 -5.12 6.98
CA ILE A 86 8.41 -5.52 7.87
C ILE A 86 7.88 -5.89 9.26
N HIS A 87 6.93 -5.10 9.79
CA HIS A 87 6.35 -5.37 11.11
C HIS A 87 5.41 -6.56 11.08
N ASP A 88 4.60 -6.73 10.05
CA ASP A 88 3.71 -7.90 9.89
C ASP A 88 4.51 -9.21 9.86
N ASP A 89 5.70 -9.22 9.23
CA ASP A 89 6.57 -10.39 9.18
C ASP A 89 7.25 -10.76 10.51
N LEU A 90 7.25 -9.88 11.53
CA LEU A 90 7.93 -10.14 12.80
C LEU A 90 7.31 -11.36 13.52
N PRO A 91 8.11 -12.07 14.37
CA PRO A 91 7.64 -13.23 15.13
C PRO A 91 6.47 -12.95 16.07
N GLU A 92 6.30 -11.71 16.50
CA GLU A 92 5.21 -11.25 17.36
C GLU A 92 3.92 -10.98 16.59
N MET A 93 3.99 -11.06 15.24
CA MET A 93 2.91 -10.83 14.29
C MET A 93 2.66 -12.12 13.47
N ASP A 94 2.75 -12.07 12.14
CA ASP A 94 2.50 -13.23 11.27
C ASP A 94 3.65 -14.27 11.29
N ASN A 95 4.85 -13.88 11.75
CA ASN A 95 6.07 -14.70 11.80
C ASN A 95 6.43 -15.32 10.45
N ASP A 96 6.35 -14.53 9.39
CA ASP A 96 6.63 -14.98 8.04
C ASP A 96 8.15 -15.05 7.77
N ASP A 97 8.63 -16.20 7.31
CA ASP A 97 10.04 -16.41 6.99
C ASP A 97 10.44 -15.77 5.65
N TYR A 98 9.49 -15.60 4.72
CA TYR A 98 9.73 -15.09 3.37
C TYR A 98 8.73 -14.00 2.98
N ARG A 99 9.25 -13.00 2.27
CA ARG A 99 8.45 -11.93 1.65
C ARG A 99 8.90 -11.70 0.22
N ARG A 100 7.96 -11.83 -0.75
CA ARG A 100 8.24 -11.63 -2.19
C ARG A 100 9.40 -12.50 -2.69
N GLY A 101 9.49 -13.74 -2.23
CA GLY A 101 10.52 -14.70 -2.63
C GLY A 101 11.90 -14.51 -2.00
N LYS A 102 12.06 -13.52 -1.11
CA LYS A 102 13.29 -13.30 -0.32
C LYS A 102 13.02 -13.59 1.16
N PRO A 103 14.06 -13.94 1.97
CA PRO A 103 13.91 -13.96 3.43
C PRO A 103 13.31 -12.64 3.92
N SER A 104 12.39 -12.70 4.89
CA SER A 104 11.84 -11.49 5.50
C SER A 104 12.92 -10.68 6.22
N CYS A 105 12.66 -9.41 6.49
CA CYS A 105 13.67 -8.51 7.07
C CYS A 105 14.25 -9.06 8.39
N HIS A 106 13.39 -9.61 9.26
CA HIS A 106 13.83 -10.16 10.54
C HIS A 106 14.68 -11.44 10.39
N LYS A 107 14.48 -12.22 9.32
CA LYS A 107 15.33 -13.38 9.00
C LYS A 107 16.69 -12.96 8.46
N ALA A 108 16.74 -11.88 7.69
CA ALA A 108 17.98 -11.39 7.08
C ALA A 108 18.85 -10.58 8.07
N PHE A 109 18.24 -9.78 8.94
CA PHE A 109 18.95 -8.80 9.80
C PHE A 109 18.73 -9.01 11.31
N GLY A 110 17.86 -9.93 11.71
CA GLY A 110 17.44 -10.14 13.09
C GLY A 110 16.28 -9.22 13.51
N HIS A 111 15.55 -9.62 14.58
CA HIS A 111 14.31 -8.97 15.02
C HIS A 111 14.48 -7.49 15.35
N ALA A 112 15.49 -7.16 16.17
CA ALA A 112 15.68 -5.78 16.62
C ALA A 112 16.00 -4.82 15.48
N VAL A 113 16.80 -5.26 14.49
CA VAL A 113 17.12 -4.44 13.31
C VAL A 113 15.91 -4.29 12.42
N ALA A 114 15.13 -5.36 12.20
CA ALA A 114 13.91 -5.30 11.40
C ALA A 114 12.87 -4.35 12.03
N LEU A 115 12.64 -4.43 13.34
CA LEU A 115 11.76 -3.51 14.06
C LEU A 115 12.19 -2.06 13.83
N GLN A 116 13.49 -1.76 14.04
CA GLN A 116 14.02 -0.41 13.84
C GLN A 116 14.00 0.03 12.38
N ALA A 117 14.14 -0.88 11.42
CA ALA A 117 14.04 -0.56 10.00
C ALA A 117 12.60 -0.16 9.62
N GLY A 118 11.59 -0.82 10.19
CA GLY A 118 10.20 -0.41 10.05
C GLY A 118 9.93 0.98 10.62
N ASP A 119 10.36 1.24 11.86
CA ASP A 119 10.22 2.56 12.52
C ASP A 119 10.92 3.67 11.72
N ALA A 120 12.12 3.37 11.20
CA ALA A 120 12.88 4.31 10.40
C ALA A 120 12.21 4.61 9.05
N LEU A 121 11.65 3.61 8.36
CA LEU A 121 10.86 3.81 7.13
C LEU A 121 9.61 4.64 7.40
N LEU A 122 8.88 4.35 8.47
CA LEU A 122 7.73 5.15 8.86
C LEU A 122 8.10 6.62 9.09
N THR A 123 9.19 6.88 9.80
CA THR A 123 9.66 8.24 10.05
C THR A 123 10.14 8.92 8.77
N GLU A 124 10.89 8.20 7.92
CA GLU A 124 11.40 8.70 6.65
C GLU A 124 10.27 9.06 5.68
N ALA A 125 9.14 8.34 5.70
CA ALA A 125 7.97 8.68 4.89
C ALA A 125 7.46 10.11 5.12
N PHE A 126 7.49 10.60 6.35
CA PHE A 126 7.13 12.00 6.64
C PHE A 126 8.27 12.96 6.25
N ALA A 127 9.49 12.54 6.50
CA ALA A 127 10.67 13.36 6.26
C ALA A 127 10.89 13.67 4.76
N VAL A 128 10.61 12.73 3.85
CA VAL A 128 10.78 12.96 2.40
C VAL A 128 9.82 14.03 1.87
N ILE A 129 8.57 14.10 2.36
CA ILE A 129 7.62 15.16 2.03
C ILE A 129 8.10 16.51 2.62
N LEU A 130 8.52 16.52 3.89
CA LEU A 130 8.99 17.74 4.55
C LEU A 130 10.22 18.35 3.88
N ARG A 131 11.16 17.52 3.43
CA ARG A 131 12.41 17.96 2.80
C ARG A 131 12.28 18.26 1.31
N ASP A 132 11.16 17.92 0.69
CA ASP A 132 10.98 18.14 -0.74
C ASP A 132 11.13 19.63 -1.08
N PRO A 133 12.03 19.98 -2.04
CA PRO A 133 12.31 21.38 -2.35
C PRO A 133 11.26 22.05 -3.25
N ILE A 134 10.38 21.28 -3.88
CA ILE A 134 9.41 21.74 -4.86
C ILE A 134 8.07 22.07 -4.19
N LEU A 135 7.71 21.30 -3.17
CA LEU A 135 6.42 21.44 -2.51
C LEU A 135 6.37 22.67 -1.60
N GLU A 136 5.34 23.47 -1.76
CA GLU A 136 5.05 24.60 -0.87
C GLU A 136 4.65 24.13 0.53
N PRO A 137 4.92 24.93 1.58
CA PRO A 137 4.65 24.53 2.98
C PRO A 137 3.21 24.08 3.23
N GLU A 138 2.23 24.76 2.66
CA GLU A 138 0.80 24.44 2.77
C GLU A 138 0.49 23.06 2.17
N MET A 139 1.05 22.78 1.00
CA MET A 139 0.92 21.48 0.33
C MET A 139 1.54 20.36 1.16
N LYS A 140 2.72 20.57 1.75
CA LYS A 140 3.36 19.60 2.66
C LYS A 140 2.44 19.26 3.83
N VAL A 141 1.80 20.25 4.44
CA VAL A 141 0.87 20.03 5.57
C VAL A 141 -0.32 19.19 5.12
N GLU A 142 -0.93 19.48 3.98
CA GLU A 142 -2.07 18.72 3.45
C GLU A 142 -1.68 17.26 3.13
N LEU A 143 -0.56 17.04 2.46
CA LEU A 143 -0.07 15.69 2.15
C LEU A 143 0.24 14.90 3.42
N LEU A 144 0.84 15.53 4.43
CA LEU A 144 1.13 14.89 5.71
C LEU A 144 -0.13 14.57 6.51
N GLN A 145 -1.17 15.41 6.46
CA GLN A 145 -2.46 15.11 7.08
C GLN A 145 -3.13 13.89 6.46
N ILE A 146 -3.05 13.75 5.12
CA ILE A 146 -3.57 12.58 4.43
C ILE A 146 -2.78 11.32 4.83
N LEU A 147 -1.44 11.40 4.78
CA LEU A 147 -0.56 10.27 5.09
C LEU A 147 -0.72 9.79 6.53
N THR A 148 -0.75 10.71 7.50
CA THR A 148 -0.94 10.37 8.92
C THR A 148 -2.31 9.73 9.18
N SER A 149 -3.37 10.27 8.55
CA SER A 149 -4.72 9.72 8.68
C SER A 149 -4.80 8.30 8.10
N ALA A 150 -4.19 8.07 6.93
CA ALA A 150 -4.20 6.75 6.28
C ALA A 150 -3.36 5.71 7.04
N THR A 151 -2.30 6.14 7.71
CA THR A 151 -1.35 5.26 8.41
C THR A 151 -1.77 4.95 9.85
N GLY A 152 -2.28 5.94 10.57
CA GLY A 152 -2.42 5.94 12.02
C GLY A 152 -3.46 4.98 12.61
N ALA A 153 -3.82 5.24 13.88
CA ALA A 153 -4.74 4.42 14.67
C ALA A 153 -6.16 4.30 14.07
N ALA A 154 -6.61 5.29 13.29
CA ALA A 154 -7.87 5.24 12.58
C ALA A 154 -7.72 4.71 11.13
N GLY A 155 -6.50 4.40 10.69
CA GLY A 155 -6.16 3.88 9.38
C GLY A 155 -5.54 2.48 9.45
N MET A 156 -4.45 2.28 8.70
CA MET A 156 -3.82 0.98 8.51
C MET A 156 -3.40 0.31 9.84
N VAL A 157 -2.77 1.04 10.75
CA VAL A 157 -2.33 0.48 12.05
C VAL A 157 -3.54 0.02 12.88
N GLY A 158 -4.63 0.81 12.91
CA GLY A 158 -5.88 0.39 13.56
C GLY A 158 -6.51 -0.82 12.89
N GLY A 159 -6.46 -0.89 11.55
CA GLY A 159 -6.91 -2.05 10.78
C GLY A 159 -6.12 -3.32 11.10
N GLN A 160 -4.81 -3.21 11.33
CA GLN A 160 -3.98 -4.33 11.77
C GLN A 160 -4.41 -4.86 13.16
N ILE A 161 -4.76 -3.99 14.09
CA ILE A 161 -5.30 -4.40 15.39
C ILE A 161 -6.66 -5.10 15.24
N MET A 162 -7.51 -4.64 14.30
CA MET A 162 -8.78 -5.33 14.01
C MET A 162 -8.54 -6.71 13.43
N ASP A 163 -7.57 -6.87 12.52
CA ASP A 163 -7.18 -8.14 11.93
C ASP A 163 -6.74 -9.14 13.02
N MET A 164 -5.79 -8.72 13.88
CA MET A 164 -5.34 -9.53 15.03
C MET A 164 -6.49 -9.91 15.99
N ALA A 165 -7.43 -8.99 16.22
CA ALA A 165 -8.59 -9.26 17.08
C ALA A 165 -9.58 -10.26 16.45
N ASN A 166 -9.59 -10.35 15.13
CA ASN A 166 -10.43 -11.29 14.37
C ASN A 166 -9.80 -12.68 14.22
N GLU A 167 -8.48 -12.81 14.45
CA GLU A 167 -7.82 -14.12 14.41
C GLU A 167 -8.47 -15.13 15.34
N LYS A 168 -8.62 -16.36 14.83
CA LYS A 168 -9.20 -17.50 15.58
C LYS A 168 -10.65 -17.29 16.05
N ARG A 169 -11.32 -16.22 15.64
CA ARG A 169 -12.75 -16.04 15.86
C ARG A 169 -13.54 -16.76 14.76
N SER A 170 -14.59 -17.45 15.15
CA SER A 170 -15.52 -18.13 14.23
C SER A 170 -16.82 -17.36 14.01
N ASP A 171 -16.99 -16.22 14.67
CA ASP A 171 -18.20 -15.40 14.70
C ASP A 171 -18.02 -14.03 14.02
N VAL A 172 -16.92 -13.83 13.30
CA VAL A 172 -16.65 -12.59 12.55
C VAL A 172 -17.72 -12.40 11.48
N THR A 173 -18.37 -11.25 11.51
CA THR A 173 -19.41 -10.90 10.53
C THR A 173 -18.79 -10.30 9.27
N LEU A 174 -19.56 -10.29 8.18
CA LEU A 174 -19.15 -9.62 6.93
C LEU A 174 -18.88 -8.12 7.15
N GLU A 175 -19.68 -7.45 7.99
CA GLU A 175 -19.52 -6.04 8.33
C GLU A 175 -18.18 -5.79 9.06
N GLU A 176 -17.82 -6.64 10.03
CA GLU A 176 -16.54 -6.56 10.74
C GLU A 176 -15.37 -6.79 9.77
N GLN A 177 -15.49 -7.77 8.86
CA GLN A 177 -14.49 -8.06 7.83
C GLN A 177 -14.34 -6.88 6.85
N GLU A 178 -15.43 -6.30 6.36
CA GLU A 178 -15.39 -5.10 5.50
C GLU A 178 -14.75 -3.91 6.22
N ALA A 179 -15.07 -3.67 7.49
CA ALA A 179 -14.49 -2.58 8.29
C ALA A 179 -12.98 -2.78 8.49
N MET A 180 -12.54 -3.99 8.83
CA MET A 180 -11.12 -4.33 8.96
C MET A 180 -10.37 -4.12 7.65
N CYS A 181 -10.88 -4.66 6.53
CA CYS A 181 -10.26 -4.50 5.21
C CYS A 181 -10.22 -3.04 4.75
N ALA A 182 -11.27 -2.27 5.03
CA ALA A 182 -11.30 -0.83 4.73
C ALA A 182 -10.23 -0.05 5.49
N ALA A 183 -9.92 -0.44 6.73
CA ALA A 183 -8.86 0.17 7.53
C ALA A 183 -7.47 -0.38 7.14
N LYS A 184 -7.23 -1.68 7.22
CA LYS A 184 -5.91 -2.31 7.01
C LYS A 184 -5.38 -2.09 5.60
N THR A 185 -6.17 -2.38 4.59
CA THR A 185 -5.78 -2.33 3.17
C THR A 185 -6.29 -1.07 2.48
N GLY A 186 -7.55 -0.75 2.69
CA GLY A 186 -8.25 0.35 2.01
C GLY A 186 -7.71 1.72 2.36
N ALA A 187 -7.31 1.97 3.62
CA ALA A 187 -6.87 3.29 4.07
C ALA A 187 -5.67 3.82 3.28
N LEU A 188 -4.65 2.99 3.02
CA LEU A 188 -3.49 3.41 2.22
C LEU A 188 -3.81 3.57 0.74
N ILE A 189 -4.73 2.77 0.17
CA ILE A 189 -5.15 2.93 -1.23
C ILE A 189 -5.94 4.23 -1.40
N ARG A 190 -6.88 4.52 -0.51
CA ARG A 190 -7.60 5.79 -0.43
C ARG A 190 -6.64 6.97 -0.23
N GLY A 191 -5.68 6.80 0.69
CA GLY A 191 -4.60 7.77 0.92
C GLY A 191 -3.81 8.08 -0.34
N ALA A 192 -3.44 7.05 -1.12
CA ALA A 192 -2.71 7.22 -2.38
C ALA A 192 -3.49 8.07 -3.39
N CYS A 193 -4.77 7.76 -3.62
CA CYS A 193 -5.63 8.53 -4.52
C CYS A 193 -5.74 10.00 -4.07
N ARG A 194 -5.95 10.23 -2.77
CA ARG A 194 -6.04 11.59 -2.20
C ARG A 194 -4.72 12.35 -2.31
N LEU A 195 -3.59 11.70 -2.01
CA LEU A 195 -2.25 12.30 -2.13
C LEU A 195 -1.99 12.77 -3.56
N GLY A 196 -2.30 11.95 -4.57
CA GLY A 196 -2.15 12.31 -5.96
C GLY A 196 -3.02 13.50 -6.36
N CYS A 197 -4.31 13.47 -6.03
CA CYS A 197 -5.23 14.59 -6.27
C CYS A 197 -4.73 15.88 -5.63
N THR A 198 -4.28 15.82 -4.37
CA THR A 198 -3.79 16.99 -3.63
C THR A 198 -2.51 17.53 -4.27
N ALA A 199 -1.56 16.68 -4.64
CA ALA A 199 -0.33 17.08 -5.33
C ALA A 199 -0.61 17.71 -6.70
N GLY A 200 -1.69 17.29 -7.39
CA GLY A 200 -2.15 17.86 -8.65
C GLY A 200 -3.09 19.07 -8.51
N PHE A 201 -3.27 19.61 -7.30
CA PHE A 201 -4.16 20.74 -7.01
C PHE A 201 -5.63 20.51 -7.37
N ALA A 202 -6.10 19.27 -7.25
CA ALA A 202 -7.49 18.91 -7.52
C ALA A 202 -8.48 19.66 -6.60
N PRO A 203 -9.67 20.04 -7.10
CA PRO A 203 -10.74 20.56 -6.27
C PRO A 203 -11.14 19.54 -5.17
N LYS A 204 -11.61 20.02 -4.02
CA LYS A 204 -11.99 19.16 -2.88
C LYS A 204 -13.05 18.10 -3.22
N GLU A 205 -13.98 18.43 -4.10
CA GLU A 205 -14.99 17.50 -4.61
C GLU A 205 -14.36 16.34 -5.38
N GLN A 206 -13.30 16.61 -6.15
CA GLN A 206 -12.57 15.58 -6.89
C GLN A 206 -11.72 14.72 -5.96
N VAL A 207 -11.11 15.30 -4.92
CA VAL A 207 -10.42 14.54 -3.86
C VAL A 207 -11.39 13.57 -3.17
N ALA A 208 -12.63 14.00 -2.90
CA ALA A 208 -13.66 13.13 -2.31
C ALA A 208 -14.09 11.99 -3.25
N LEU A 209 -14.18 12.24 -4.57
CA LEU A 209 -14.45 11.20 -5.56
C LEU A 209 -13.29 10.18 -5.65
N ALA A 210 -12.04 10.66 -5.64
CA ALA A 210 -10.86 9.80 -5.62
C ALA A 210 -10.79 8.92 -4.35
N ASP A 211 -11.19 9.45 -3.20
CA ASP A 211 -11.32 8.69 -1.96
C ASP A 211 -12.36 7.56 -2.09
N GLN A 212 -13.51 7.83 -2.72
CA GLN A 212 -14.53 6.81 -3.00
C GLN A 212 -14.03 5.74 -3.98
N TYR A 213 -13.33 6.14 -5.04
CA TYR A 213 -12.67 5.19 -5.95
C TYR A 213 -11.68 4.30 -5.18
N GLY A 214 -10.78 4.90 -4.40
CA GLY A 214 -9.81 4.16 -3.59
C GLY A 214 -10.45 3.18 -2.61
N ALA A 215 -11.64 3.51 -2.05
CA ALA A 215 -12.39 2.60 -1.20
C ALA A 215 -12.91 1.36 -1.97
N LYS A 216 -13.40 1.55 -3.20
CA LYS A 216 -13.86 0.43 -4.05
C LYS A 216 -12.71 -0.45 -4.50
N LEU A 217 -11.61 0.18 -4.94
CA LEU A 217 -10.40 -0.51 -5.35
C LEU A 217 -9.78 -1.32 -4.20
N GLY A 218 -9.67 -0.73 -3.01
CA GLY A 218 -9.11 -1.40 -1.83
C GLY A 218 -9.90 -2.64 -1.42
N LEU A 219 -11.23 -2.55 -1.47
CA LEU A 219 -12.10 -3.69 -1.17
C LEU A 219 -12.00 -4.78 -2.26
N ALA A 220 -12.05 -4.41 -3.54
CA ALA A 220 -11.88 -5.35 -4.64
C ALA A 220 -10.51 -6.05 -4.55
N PHE A 221 -9.46 -5.30 -4.23
CA PHE A 221 -8.10 -5.83 -4.08
C PHE A 221 -8.04 -6.91 -3.00
N GLN A 222 -8.62 -6.67 -1.83
CA GLN A 222 -8.61 -7.66 -0.74
C GLN A 222 -9.43 -8.91 -1.10
N ILE A 223 -10.62 -8.75 -1.70
CA ILE A 223 -11.42 -9.92 -2.11
C ILE A 223 -10.67 -10.78 -3.13
N VAL A 224 -9.98 -10.13 -4.09
CA VAL A 224 -9.16 -10.86 -5.08
C VAL A 224 -7.96 -11.53 -4.43
N ASP A 225 -7.33 -10.91 -3.43
CA ASP A 225 -6.21 -11.50 -2.68
C ASP A 225 -6.66 -12.77 -1.94
N ASP A 226 -7.81 -12.73 -1.26
CA ASP A 226 -8.43 -13.89 -0.59
C ASP A 226 -8.76 -15.04 -1.58
N ILE A 227 -9.27 -14.69 -2.78
CA ILE A 227 -9.55 -15.67 -3.85
C ILE A 227 -8.23 -16.32 -4.33
N LEU A 228 -7.19 -15.51 -4.53
CA LEU A 228 -5.89 -15.99 -5.01
C LEU A 228 -5.18 -16.84 -3.97
N ASP A 229 -5.34 -16.59 -2.68
CA ASP A 229 -4.78 -17.43 -1.62
C ASP A 229 -5.31 -18.88 -1.68
N VAL A 230 -6.53 -19.09 -2.19
CA VAL A 230 -7.14 -20.42 -2.36
C VAL A 230 -6.87 -21.01 -3.76
N THR A 231 -6.77 -20.19 -4.82
CA THR A 231 -6.80 -20.67 -6.21
C THR A 231 -5.46 -20.60 -6.95
N SER A 232 -4.48 -19.87 -6.42
CA SER A 232 -3.21 -19.61 -7.07
C SER A 232 -2.14 -20.65 -6.71
N THR A 233 -0.89 -20.42 -7.10
CA THR A 233 0.28 -21.19 -6.72
C THR A 233 1.24 -20.34 -5.90
N SER A 234 2.08 -20.99 -5.08
CA SER A 234 3.09 -20.29 -4.27
C SER A 234 4.06 -19.45 -5.11
N GLU A 235 4.31 -19.87 -6.36
CA GLU A 235 5.16 -19.14 -7.30
C GLU A 235 4.54 -17.80 -7.72
N VAL A 236 3.21 -17.76 -7.88
CA VAL A 236 2.47 -16.55 -8.29
C VAL A 236 2.26 -15.60 -7.10
N LEU A 237 1.96 -16.17 -5.92
CA LEU A 237 1.71 -15.38 -4.69
C LEU A 237 2.99 -14.85 -4.04
N GLY A 238 4.12 -15.53 -4.22
CA GLY A 238 5.37 -15.23 -3.50
C GLY A 238 5.35 -15.56 -2.00
N LYS A 239 4.30 -16.26 -1.54
CA LYS A 239 4.09 -16.86 -0.20
C LYS A 239 3.41 -18.23 -0.34
N PRO A 240 3.41 -19.09 0.69
CA PRO A 240 2.66 -20.34 0.67
C PRO A 240 1.16 -20.12 0.41
N VAL A 241 0.55 -20.96 -0.43
CA VAL A 241 -0.90 -20.97 -0.68
C VAL A 241 -1.62 -21.53 0.54
N GLY A 242 -2.81 -21.02 0.84
CA GLY A 242 -3.61 -21.45 1.99
C GLY A 242 -3.08 -20.94 3.33
N SER A 243 -2.25 -19.88 3.30
CA SER A 243 -1.72 -19.28 4.54
C SER A 243 -2.84 -18.75 5.43
N ASP A 244 -3.92 -18.23 4.85
CA ASP A 244 -5.06 -17.71 5.59
C ASP A 244 -5.84 -18.81 6.33
N GLU A 245 -5.98 -19.99 5.73
CA GLU A 245 -6.59 -21.15 6.37
C GLU A 245 -5.71 -21.71 7.50
N ILE A 246 -4.39 -21.81 7.28
CA ILE A 246 -3.43 -22.25 8.29
C ILE A 246 -3.47 -21.32 9.51
N ASN A 247 -3.56 -20.02 9.29
CA ASN A 247 -3.60 -18.99 10.34
C ASN A 247 -5.01 -18.77 10.89
N GLN A 248 -6.01 -19.53 10.43
CA GLN A 248 -7.42 -19.41 10.84
C GLN A 248 -7.96 -17.97 10.67
N LYS A 249 -7.53 -17.30 9.62
CA LYS A 249 -8.02 -15.95 9.26
C LYS A 249 -9.39 -16.03 8.63
N THR A 250 -10.27 -15.11 9.01
CA THR A 250 -11.55 -14.90 8.31
C THR A 250 -11.30 -14.18 7.00
N THR A 251 -11.81 -14.74 5.90
CA THR A 251 -11.69 -14.19 4.53
C THR A 251 -13.05 -14.03 3.90
N TYR A 252 -13.13 -13.28 2.78
CA TYR A 252 -14.38 -13.22 2.01
C TYR A 252 -14.79 -14.58 1.46
N VAL A 253 -13.82 -15.44 1.12
CA VAL A 253 -14.10 -16.81 0.65
C VAL A 253 -14.67 -17.67 1.76
N SER A 254 -14.15 -17.57 2.99
CA SER A 254 -14.68 -18.32 4.13
C SER A 254 -16.08 -17.87 4.57
N LEU A 255 -16.40 -16.57 4.45
CA LEU A 255 -17.69 -16.00 4.83
C LEU A 255 -18.78 -16.21 3.78
N LEU A 256 -18.46 -16.10 2.49
CA LEU A 256 -19.44 -16.04 1.41
C LEU A 256 -19.42 -17.28 0.51
N GLY A 257 -18.37 -18.07 0.55
CA GLY A 257 -18.04 -19.09 -0.44
C GLY A 257 -17.41 -18.48 -1.71
N MET A 258 -16.70 -19.31 -2.47
CA MET A 258 -15.90 -18.90 -3.64
C MET A 258 -16.73 -18.14 -4.69
N ASP A 259 -17.87 -18.69 -5.09
CA ASP A 259 -18.70 -18.12 -6.18
C ASP A 259 -19.21 -16.70 -5.82
N GLU A 260 -19.63 -16.47 -4.58
CA GLU A 260 -20.12 -15.15 -4.17
C GLU A 260 -18.98 -14.16 -3.96
N ALA A 261 -17.81 -14.63 -3.46
CA ALA A 261 -16.62 -13.80 -3.38
C ALA A 261 -16.18 -13.30 -4.76
N VAL A 262 -16.17 -14.17 -5.79
CA VAL A 262 -15.88 -13.77 -7.19
C VAL A 262 -16.88 -12.73 -7.68
N ARG A 263 -18.19 -12.98 -7.51
CA ARG A 263 -19.23 -12.01 -7.92
C ARG A 263 -19.08 -10.67 -7.18
N LEU A 264 -18.70 -10.69 -5.90
CA LEU A 264 -18.48 -9.48 -5.12
C LEU A 264 -17.26 -8.72 -5.63
N ALA A 265 -16.15 -9.39 -5.93
CA ALA A 265 -14.96 -8.80 -6.54
C ALA A 265 -15.28 -8.10 -7.86
N GLU A 266 -16.01 -8.77 -8.74
CA GLU A 266 -16.45 -8.20 -10.03
C GLU A 266 -17.32 -6.96 -9.84
N ARG A 267 -18.32 -7.01 -8.95
CA ARG A 267 -19.18 -5.85 -8.63
C ARG A 267 -18.36 -4.67 -8.09
N ARG A 268 -17.42 -4.90 -7.17
CA ARG A 268 -16.58 -3.84 -6.58
C ARG A 268 -15.62 -3.25 -7.61
N THR A 269 -15.04 -4.08 -8.47
CA THR A 269 -14.20 -3.64 -9.59
C THR A 269 -15.01 -2.75 -10.55
N GLN A 270 -16.21 -3.19 -10.96
CA GLN A 270 -17.06 -2.40 -11.85
C GLN A 270 -17.47 -1.07 -11.21
N GLN A 271 -17.78 -1.04 -9.92
CA GLN A 271 -18.08 0.20 -9.19
C GLN A 271 -16.86 1.15 -9.16
N GLY A 272 -15.64 0.62 -9.07
CA GLY A 272 -14.41 1.39 -9.20
C GLY A 272 -14.27 2.00 -10.60
N VAL A 273 -14.38 1.18 -11.64
CA VAL A 273 -14.33 1.63 -13.05
C VAL A 273 -15.38 2.70 -13.33
N ASP A 274 -16.62 2.53 -12.83
CA ASP A 274 -17.69 3.53 -13.02
C ASP A 274 -17.37 4.85 -12.30
N ALA A 275 -16.72 4.80 -11.14
CA ALA A 275 -16.27 6.00 -10.43
C ALA A 275 -15.19 6.77 -11.20
N LEU A 276 -14.29 6.07 -11.93
CA LEU A 276 -13.26 6.72 -12.76
C LEU A 276 -13.86 7.57 -13.90
N ARG A 277 -15.02 7.20 -14.44
CA ARG A 277 -15.69 7.99 -15.48
C ARG A 277 -16.01 9.41 -15.05
N LEU A 278 -16.09 9.67 -13.74
CA LEU A 278 -16.31 11.02 -13.19
C LEU A 278 -15.08 11.93 -13.31
N PHE A 279 -13.90 11.37 -13.60
CA PHE A 279 -12.66 12.15 -13.81
C PHE A 279 -12.40 12.51 -15.28
N GLY A 280 -13.28 12.11 -16.21
CA GLY A 280 -13.15 12.41 -17.63
C GLY A 280 -12.25 11.42 -18.39
N SER A 281 -11.85 11.80 -19.63
CA SER A 281 -11.09 10.93 -20.54
C SER A 281 -9.66 10.62 -20.06
N ASP A 282 -9.09 11.48 -19.24
CA ASP A 282 -7.68 11.38 -18.81
C ASP A 282 -7.48 10.33 -17.70
N ALA A 283 -8.57 9.81 -17.15
CA ALA A 283 -8.57 8.71 -16.19
C ALA A 283 -8.55 7.32 -16.84
N GLY A 284 -8.46 7.23 -18.16
CA GLY A 284 -8.51 5.96 -18.88
C GLY A 284 -7.33 5.01 -18.61
N ASP A 285 -6.24 5.51 -18.02
CA ASP A 285 -5.04 4.72 -17.69
C ASP A 285 -5.05 4.19 -16.24
N LEU A 286 -6.02 4.57 -15.40
CA LEU A 286 -6.27 4.04 -14.06
C LEU A 286 -7.10 2.74 -14.12
#